data_7bb9da38abf8464d285b7ec2873d0ded
#
_entry.id   7bb9da38abf8464d285b7ec2873d0ded
#
_cell.length_a   1.000
_cell.length_b   1.000
_cell.length_c   1.000
_cell.angle_alpha   90.00
_cell.angle_beta   90.00
_cell.angle_gamma   90.00
#
_symmetry.space_group_name_H-M   'P 1'
#
loop_
_entity.id
_entity.type
_entity.pdbx_description
1 polymer ?
#
loop_
_entity_poly.entity_id
_entity_poly.type
_entity_poly.pdbx_seq_one_letter_code
_entity_poly.pdbx_strand_id
1 'polypeptide(L)'
;MKLFYLIIILLIISGCSTKQKEKKADQIKFLKKYNLSLPEPSGLALTFNEDGFWAVSDDNSTVYKLNTQGKVVKKFKVMGEDIEGITVIDEQTLAVVLERSREAVILDTAGNELRRKKIDLEGEKNMGLEGITFNPRNKNFYVLSEKKPGLLIQLDFELNELSRDTLNFAKDYSGIFYDLENDILWIVSDESKLIAKTDLKGNLIEKFDIDIIQAEGICIDKARKNIYLVSDKKEELYVYNIN
;
A
#
# COMPACT_ATOMS: atom_id res chain seq x y z
N MET A 1 -80.58 7.16 -26.88
CA MET A 1 -79.65 7.73 -25.90
C MET A 1 -78.90 6.62 -25.21
N LYS A 2 -77.66 6.35 -25.60
CA LYS A 2 -76.82 5.34 -24.93
C LYS A 2 -75.78 6.05 -24.10
N LEU A 3 -75.84 5.85 -22.80
CA LEU A 3 -74.93 6.44 -21.82
C LEU A 3 -73.64 5.60 -21.76
N PHE A 4 -72.51 6.17 -22.14
CA PHE A 4 -71.21 5.53 -21.99
C PHE A 4 -70.62 5.87 -20.61
N TYR A 5 -70.45 4.88 -19.75
CA TYR A 5 -69.68 5.00 -18.51
C TYR A 5 -68.20 4.83 -18.80
N LEU A 6 -67.43 5.93 -18.54
CA LEU A 6 -65.98 5.93 -18.62
C LEU A 6 -65.44 5.43 -17.27
N ILE A 7 -64.85 4.24 -17.22
CA ILE A 7 -64.20 3.72 -16.01
C ILE A 7 -62.74 4.22 -16.07
N ILE A 8 -62.39 5.14 -15.15
CA ILE A 8 -61.01 5.58 -14.95
C ILE A 8 -60.35 4.59 -13.97
N ILE A 9 -59.41 3.76 -14.48
CA ILE A 9 -58.57 2.89 -13.63
C ILE A 9 -57.39 3.75 -13.14
N LEU A 10 -57.38 4.08 -11.85
CA LEU A 10 -56.25 4.73 -11.17
C LEU A 10 -55.19 3.68 -10.85
N LEU A 11 -54.11 3.64 -11.65
CA LEU A 11 -52.91 2.83 -11.36
C LEU A 11 -52.10 3.51 -10.24
N ILE A 12 -52.23 2.99 -9.02
CA ILE A 12 -51.34 3.38 -7.90
C ILE A 12 -50.01 2.68 -8.11
N ILE A 13 -49.01 3.42 -8.62
CA ILE A 13 -47.62 2.97 -8.67
C ILE A 13 -47.05 3.12 -7.27
N SER A 14 -47.04 2.02 -6.52
CA SER A 14 -46.33 1.94 -5.24
C SER A 14 -44.85 1.94 -5.48
N GLY A 15 -44.23 3.11 -5.50
CA GLY A 15 -42.80 3.28 -5.60
C GLY A 15 -42.12 2.76 -4.34
N CYS A 16 -41.53 1.56 -4.43
CA CYS A 16 -40.66 1.04 -3.37
C CYS A 16 -39.37 1.84 -3.41
N SER A 17 -39.27 2.90 -2.63
CA SER A 17 -38.03 3.67 -2.43
C SER A 17 -37.08 2.81 -1.58
N THR A 18 -36.20 2.05 -2.20
CA THR A 18 -35.03 1.48 -1.55
C THR A 18 -34.13 2.64 -1.14
N LYS A 19 -34.19 3.03 0.14
CA LYS A 19 -33.17 3.89 0.74
C LYS A 19 -31.81 3.18 0.56
N GLN A 20 -31.05 3.58 -0.46
CA GLN A 20 -29.61 3.29 -0.46
C GLN A 20 -29.06 3.92 0.82
N LYS A 21 -28.55 3.08 1.73
CA LYS A 21 -27.71 3.56 2.83
C LYS A 21 -26.53 4.25 2.17
N GLU A 22 -26.46 5.58 2.27
CA GLU A 22 -25.24 6.31 1.93
C GLU A 22 -24.10 5.67 2.73
N LYS A 23 -23.14 5.07 2.03
CA LYS A 23 -21.94 4.52 2.65
C LYS A 23 -21.19 5.76 3.20
N LYS A 24 -21.18 5.91 4.52
CA LYS A 24 -20.43 7.00 5.16
C LYS A 24 -18.98 6.88 4.69
N ALA A 25 -18.41 7.97 4.17
CA ALA A 25 -17.00 7.99 3.78
C ALA A 25 -16.14 7.60 5.00
N ASP A 26 -15.14 6.77 4.76
CA ASP A 26 -14.19 6.40 5.81
C ASP A 26 -13.48 7.67 6.31
N GLN A 27 -13.16 7.71 7.60
CA GLN A 27 -12.37 8.78 8.20
C GLN A 27 -11.15 8.15 8.88
N ILE A 28 -9.98 8.74 8.67
CA ILE A 28 -8.78 8.34 9.41
C ILE A 28 -8.55 9.30 10.56
N LYS A 29 -8.17 8.76 11.72
CA LYS A 29 -7.90 9.53 12.92
C LYS A 29 -6.57 9.11 13.52
N PHE A 30 -5.66 10.07 13.73
CA PHE A 30 -4.42 9.83 14.47
C PHE A 30 -4.71 9.31 15.88
N LEU A 31 -4.02 8.23 16.26
CA LEU A 31 -4.10 7.62 17.59
C LEU A 31 -2.84 7.87 18.42
N LYS A 32 -1.70 7.50 17.89
CA LYS A 32 -0.41 7.54 18.59
C LYS A 32 0.75 7.37 17.63
N LYS A 33 1.97 7.57 18.16
CA LYS A 33 3.20 7.27 17.43
C LYS A 33 4.24 6.65 18.36
N TYR A 34 5.24 6.00 17.76
CA TYR A 34 6.37 5.40 18.44
C TYR A 34 7.66 5.85 17.74
N ASN A 35 8.70 6.13 18.52
CA ASN A 35 10.04 6.34 17.97
C ASN A 35 10.61 5.00 17.52
N LEU A 36 11.16 4.94 16.34
CA LEU A 36 11.86 3.79 15.81
C LEU A 36 13.35 3.87 16.16
N SER A 37 14.00 2.70 16.20
CA SER A 37 15.45 2.59 16.41
C SER A 37 16.13 2.07 15.13
N LEU A 38 15.63 2.51 13.98
CA LEU A 38 16.23 2.28 12.67
C LEU A 38 16.31 3.62 11.94
N PRO A 39 17.42 3.91 11.24
CA PRO A 39 17.56 5.14 10.47
C PRO A 39 16.74 5.06 9.18
N GLU A 40 16.26 6.20 8.72
CA GLU A 40 15.61 6.37 7.41
C GLU A 40 14.66 5.21 7.03
N PRO A 41 13.53 5.02 7.80
CA PRO A 41 12.57 3.96 7.52
C PRO A 41 11.75 4.26 6.27
N SER A 42 11.95 3.51 5.19
CA SER A 42 11.29 3.71 3.90
C SER A 42 10.12 2.77 3.65
N GLY A 43 10.23 1.47 3.92
CA GLY A 43 9.15 0.50 3.71
C GLY A 43 8.62 -0.13 4.99
N LEU A 44 7.34 -0.51 5.00
CA LEU A 44 6.67 -1.13 6.15
C LEU A 44 5.68 -2.22 5.73
N ALA A 45 5.73 -3.38 6.37
CA ALA A 45 4.75 -4.44 6.24
C ALA A 45 4.43 -5.07 7.61
N LEU A 46 3.17 -5.51 7.81
CA LEU A 46 2.86 -6.36 8.97
C LEU A 46 3.56 -7.71 8.84
N THR A 47 3.98 -8.29 9.97
CA THR A 47 4.38 -9.70 9.99
C THR A 47 3.20 -10.58 9.60
N PHE A 48 3.45 -11.79 9.13
CA PHE A 48 2.39 -12.71 8.68
C PHE A 48 1.30 -12.94 9.75
N ASN A 49 1.71 -13.03 11.02
CA ASN A 49 0.82 -13.22 12.17
C ASN A 49 0.35 -11.90 12.80
N GLU A 50 0.68 -10.74 12.21
CA GLU A 50 0.37 -9.40 12.74
C GLU A 50 0.87 -9.13 14.18
N ASP A 51 1.93 -9.83 14.61
CA ASP A 51 2.56 -9.68 15.92
C ASP A 51 3.66 -8.61 15.98
N GLY A 52 3.88 -7.92 14.84
CA GLY A 52 4.86 -6.86 14.66
C GLY A 52 4.96 -6.41 13.21
N PHE A 53 6.12 -5.87 12.84
CA PHE A 53 6.37 -5.34 11.53
C PHE A 53 7.68 -5.83 10.94
N TRP A 54 7.75 -5.82 9.62
CA TRP A 54 8.97 -5.76 8.84
C TRP A 54 9.11 -4.34 8.30
N ALA A 55 10.28 -3.75 8.45
CA ALA A 55 10.61 -2.44 7.91
C ALA A 55 11.96 -2.49 7.21
N VAL A 56 12.18 -1.58 6.28
CA VAL A 56 13.46 -1.42 5.59
C VAL A 56 14.02 -0.03 5.86
N SER A 57 15.34 0.10 5.70
CA SER A 57 16.06 1.36 5.80
C SER A 57 16.92 1.51 4.54
N ASP A 58 16.70 2.59 3.82
CA ASP A 58 17.45 2.97 2.62
C ASP A 58 18.92 3.33 2.93
N ASP A 59 19.18 4.06 4.04
CA ASP A 59 20.54 4.45 4.49
C ASP A 59 21.53 3.28 4.51
N ASN A 60 21.07 2.11 4.91
CA ASN A 60 21.99 1.00 5.16
C ASN A 60 21.56 -0.35 4.55
N SER A 61 20.58 -0.36 3.66
CA SER A 61 20.05 -1.56 2.96
C SER A 61 19.76 -2.73 3.91
N THR A 62 19.09 -2.43 5.03
CA THR A 62 18.83 -3.40 6.10
C THR A 62 17.33 -3.63 6.28
N VAL A 63 16.95 -4.90 6.39
CA VAL A 63 15.62 -5.32 6.81
C VAL A 63 15.58 -5.47 8.32
N TYR A 64 14.58 -4.88 8.96
CA TYR A 64 14.35 -4.93 10.39
C TYR A 64 13.03 -5.65 10.70
N LYS A 65 13.04 -6.60 11.63
CA LYS A 65 11.82 -7.08 12.29
C LYS A 65 11.59 -6.26 13.55
N LEU A 66 10.40 -5.69 13.67
CA LEU A 66 10.00 -4.85 14.80
C LEU A 66 8.86 -5.53 15.57
N ASN A 67 8.77 -5.28 16.86
CA ASN A 67 7.56 -5.59 17.62
C ASN A 67 6.47 -4.52 17.40
N THR A 68 5.29 -4.69 17.98
CA THR A 68 4.14 -3.78 17.83
C THR A 68 4.37 -2.37 18.39
N GLN A 69 5.47 -2.12 19.08
CA GLN A 69 5.91 -0.82 19.61
C GLN A 69 7.05 -0.20 18.78
N GLY A 70 7.41 -0.81 17.64
CA GLY A 70 8.49 -0.33 16.78
C GLY A 70 9.91 -0.65 17.28
N LYS A 71 10.07 -1.52 18.29
CA LYS A 71 11.40 -1.92 18.78
C LYS A 71 11.97 -3.03 17.91
N VAL A 72 13.24 -2.91 17.55
CA VAL A 72 13.97 -3.90 16.75
C VAL A 72 14.12 -5.22 17.51
N VAL A 73 13.68 -6.31 16.88
CA VAL A 73 13.78 -7.70 17.38
C VAL A 73 14.84 -8.46 16.60
N LYS A 74 14.95 -8.22 15.31
CA LYS A 74 15.89 -8.88 14.40
C LYS A 74 16.24 -7.93 13.25
N LYS A 75 17.43 -8.11 12.66
CA LYS A 75 17.81 -7.41 11.44
C LYS A 75 18.79 -8.24 10.61
N PHE A 76 18.80 -7.98 9.30
CA PHE A 76 19.79 -8.52 8.36
C PHE A 76 19.95 -7.59 7.18
N LYS A 77 21.10 -7.66 6.50
CA LYS A 77 21.36 -6.85 5.30
C LYS A 77 20.87 -7.56 4.04
N VAL A 78 20.41 -6.77 3.08
CA VAL A 78 20.13 -7.21 1.72
C VAL A 78 21.27 -6.72 0.82
N MET A 79 21.65 -7.54 -0.15
CA MET A 79 22.66 -7.12 -1.15
C MET A 79 22.02 -6.12 -2.11
N GLY A 80 22.61 -4.94 -2.22
CA GLY A 80 22.15 -3.83 -3.04
C GLY A 80 22.14 -2.52 -2.26
N GLU A 81 21.69 -1.46 -2.90
CA GLU A 81 21.61 -0.10 -2.34
C GLU A 81 20.18 0.43 -2.48
N ASP A 82 19.79 1.34 -1.57
CA ASP A 82 18.49 1.99 -1.55
C ASP A 82 17.33 0.99 -1.56
N ILE A 83 17.13 0.33 -0.44
CA ILE A 83 15.99 -0.56 -0.23
C ILE A 83 14.79 0.26 0.24
N GLU A 84 13.75 0.37 -0.63
CA GLU A 84 12.61 1.28 -0.39
C GLU A 84 11.34 0.56 0.07
N GLY A 85 10.98 -0.53 -0.54
CA GLY A 85 9.74 -1.23 -0.23
C GLY A 85 9.93 -2.63 0.31
N ILE A 86 8.96 -3.08 1.13
CA ILE A 86 8.92 -4.44 1.67
C ILE A 86 7.49 -4.96 1.73
N THR A 87 7.30 -6.25 1.44
CA THR A 87 6.04 -6.96 1.65
C THR A 87 6.27 -8.37 2.17
N VAL A 88 5.26 -8.92 2.85
CA VAL A 88 5.23 -10.30 3.35
C VAL A 88 4.46 -11.16 2.35
N ILE A 89 5.05 -12.25 1.89
CA ILE A 89 4.42 -13.24 1.02
C ILE A 89 3.76 -14.32 1.86
N ASP A 90 4.50 -14.87 2.80
CA ASP A 90 4.06 -15.87 3.78
C ASP A 90 4.89 -15.76 5.07
N GLU A 91 4.76 -16.73 5.98
CA GLU A 91 5.46 -16.71 7.28
C GLU A 91 6.99 -16.71 7.16
N GLN A 92 7.54 -17.25 6.08
CA GLN A 92 8.98 -17.42 5.88
C GLN A 92 9.55 -16.60 4.74
N THR A 93 8.70 -15.90 3.96
CA THR A 93 9.11 -15.28 2.70
C THR A 93 8.68 -13.82 2.63
N LEU A 94 9.62 -12.99 2.23
CA LEU A 94 9.46 -11.54 2.04
C LEU A 94 9.80 -11.18 0.59
N ALA A 95 9.33 -10.03 0.13
CA ALA A 95 9.86 -9.38 -1.06
C ALA A 95 10.20 -7.93 -0.76
N VAL A 96 11.25 -7.43 -1.40
CA VAL A 96 11.72 -6.05 -1.29
C VAL A 96 11.99 -5.48 -2.67
N VAL A 97 12.04 -4.15 -2.78
CA VAL A 97 12.50 -3.44 -3.97
C VAL A 97 13.70 -2.57 -3.65
N LEU A 98 14.60 -2.47 -4.62
CA LEU A 98 15.82 -1.66 -4.59
C LEU A 98 15.68 -0.56 -5.63
N GLU A 99 15.72 0.69 -5.21
CA GLU A 99 15.47 1.85 -6.07
C GLU A 99 16.51 1.97 -7.19
N ARG A 100 17.79 2.14 -6.83
CA ARG A 100 18.85 2.48 -7.80
C ARG A 100 19.13 1.38 -8.80
N SER A 101 19.10 0.12 -8.37
CA SER A 101 19.28 -1.02 -9.26
C SER A 101 18.02 -1.42 -10.02
N ARG A 102 16.86 -0.92 -9.58
CA ARG A 102 15.51 -1.24 -10.10
C ARG A 102 15.23 -2.72 -10.06
N GLU A 103 15.48 -3.33 -8.93
CA GLU A 103 15.36 -4.76 -8.73
C GLU A 103 14.28 -5.09 -7.71
N ALA A 104 13.48 -6.11 -8.00
CA ALA A 104 12.65 -6.79 -7.02
C ALA A 104 13.37 -8.05 -6.55
N VAL A 105 13.37 -8.29 -5.24
CA VAL A 105 14.07 -9.40 -4.60
C VAL A 105 13.16 -10.17 -3.68
N ILE A 106 13.04 -11.48 -3.86
CA ILE A 106 12.38 -12.39 -2.93
C ILE A 106 13.45 -13.01 -2.04
N LEU A 107 13.22 -13.00 -0.74
CA LEU A 107 14.16 -13.51 0.25
C LEU A 107 13.41 -14.24 1.39
N ASP A 108 14.11 -15.14 2.08
CA ASP A 108 13.54 -15.71 3.29
C ASP A 108 13.69 -14.75 4.49
N THR A 109 12.98 -15.04 5.58
CA THR A 109 13.06 -14.25 6.82
C THR A 109 14.41 -14.38 7.54
N ALA A 110 15.34 -15.22 7.07
CA ALA A 110 16.71 -15.28 7.55
C ALA A 110 17.65 -14.32 6.76
N GLY A 111 17.19 -13.81 5.61
CA GLY A 111 17.92 -12.90 4.74
C GLY A 111 18.60 -13.59 3.56
N ASN A 112 18.31 -14.87 3.30
CA ASN A 112 18.82 -15.55 2.12
C ASN A 112 17.99 -15.16 0.89
N GLU A 113 18.66 -14.73 -0.16
CA GLU A 113 18.02 -14.40 -1.42
C GLU A 113 17.53 -15.67 -2.14
N LEU A 114 16.25 -15.68 -2.50
CA LEU A 114 15.61 -16.78 -3.22
C LEU A 114 15.46 -16.47 -4.71
N ARG A 115 15.22 -15.19 -5.05
CA ARG A 115 15.06 -14.71 -6.43
C ARG A 115 15.32 -13.22 -6.50
N ARG A 116 15.92 -12.80 -7.61
CA ARG A 116 16.13 -11.38 -7.95
C ARG A 116 15.80 -11.15 -9.41
N LYS A 117 15.15 -10.03 -9.72
CA LYS A 117 14.91 -9.61 -11.09
C LYS A 117 14.95 -8.10 -11.23
N LYS A 118 15.63 -7.65 -12.28
CA LYS A 118 15.63 -6.26 -12.70
C LYS A 118 14.35 -5.93 -13.45
N ILE A 119 13.75 -4.81 -13.09
CA ILE A 119 12.57 -4.22 -13.76
C ILE A 119 13.08 -3.17 -14.74
N ASP A 120 12.62 -3.25 -15.98
CA ASP A 120 13.02 -2.32 -17.03
C ASP A 120 12.29 -0.99 -16.85
N LEU A 121 12.99 0.01 -16.33
CA LEU A 121 12.51 1.38 -16.13
C LEU A 121 13.47 2.35 -16.77
N GLU A 122 12.93 3.32 -17.50
CA GLU A 122 13.68 4.47 -17.99
C GLU A 122 13.79 5.57 -16.91
N GLY A 123 14.68 6.52 -17.09
CA GLY A 123 14.86 7.66 -16.20
C GLY A 123 16.14 7.63 -15.36
N GLU A 124 16.28 8.59 -14.45
CA GLU A 124 17.42 8.74 -13.57
C GLU A 124 17.45 7.64 -12.50
N LYS A 125 18.61 7.39 -11.87
CA LYS A 125 18.80 6.29 -10.92
C LYS A 125 17.95 6.42 -9.65
N ASN A 126 17.68 7.65 -9.21
CA ASN A 126 16.87 8.00 -8.06
C ASN A 126 15.39 8.26 -8.45
N MET A 127 14.90 7.61 -9.46
CA MET A 127 13.49 7.56 -9.91
C MET A 127 13.11 6.10 -10.14
N GLY A 128 13.44 5.27 -9.20
CA GLY A 128 13.34 3.82 -9.30
C GLY A 128 12.07 3.25 -8.68
N LEU A 129 12.25 2.14 -7.99
CA LEU A 129 11.18 1.40 -7.33
C LEU A 129 11.08 1.84 -5.88
N GLU A 130 9.87 2.21 -5.43
CA GLU A 130 9.63 2.74 -4.08
C GLU A 130 8.89 1.73 -3.19
N GLY A 131 7.71 1.34 -3.60
CA GLY A 131 6.85 0.47 -2.81
C GLY A 131 6.60 -0.87 -3.47
N ILE A 132 6.38 -1.92 -2.66
CA ILE A 132 5.95 -3.23 -3.12
C ILE A 132 4.90 -3.82 -2.20
N THR A 133 3.88 -4.47 -2.78
CA THR A 133 2.90 -5.25 -2.04
C THR A 133 2.55 -6.55 -2.75
N PHE A 134 2.12 -7.55 -2.00
CA PHE A 134 1.75 -8.87 -2.54
C PHE A 134 0.25 -9.11 -2.44
N ASN A 135 -0.35 -9.55 -3.55
CA ASN A 135 -1.74 -10.00 -3.58
C ASN A 135 -1.79 -11.54 -3.55
N PRO A 136 -2.17 -12.15 -2.42
CA PRO A 136 -2.19 -13.61 -2.29
C PRO A 136 -3.31 -14.29 -3.10
N ARG A 137 -4.34 -13.56 -3.58
CA ARG A 137 -5.43 -14.12 -4.39
C ARG A 137 -4.96 -14.53 -5.78
N ASN A 138 -4.16 -13.66 -6.41
CA ASN A 138 -3.65 -13.90 -7.77
C ASN A 138 -2.15 -14.20 -7.81
N LYS A 139 -1.47 -14.15 -6.65
CA LYS A 139 -0.02 -14.33 -6.47
C LYS A 139 0.82 -13.33 -7.26
N ASN A 140 0.32 -12.12 -7.42
CA ASN A 140 1.03 -11.03 -8.10
C ASN A 140 1.56 -10.02 -7.11
N PHE A 141 2.64 -9.35 -7.50
CA PHE A 141 3.13 -8.16 -6.81
C PHE A 141 2.63 -6.91 -7.53
N TYR A 142 2.44 -5.86 -6.76
CA TYR A 142 2.21 -4.51 -7.24
C TYR A 142 3.35 -3.63 -6.72
N VAL A 143 4.04 -2.97 -7.64
CA VAL A 143 5.24 -2.18 -7.37
C VAL A 143 5.00 -0.75 -7.82
N LEU A 144 5.42 0.22 -7.01
CA LEU A 144 5.41 1.63 -7.35
C LEU A 144 6.75 2.06 -7.94
N SER A 145 6.68 2.95 -8.92
CA SER A 145 7.79 3.85 -9.29
C SER A 145 7.39 5.27 -8.92
N GLU A 146 8.32 6.01 -8.33
CA GLU A 146 8.06 7.24 -7.60
C GLU A 146 7.34 8.31 -8.44
N LYS A 147 7.93 8.76 -9.54
CA LYS A 147 7.38 9.88 -10.33
C LYS A 147 7.96 10.02 -11.74
N LYS A 148 7.23 10.81 -12.56
CA LYS A 148 7.61 11.30 -13.90
C LYS A 148 7.85 10.22 -14.96
N PRO A 149 6.85 9.41 -15.25
CA PRO A 149 5.55 9.30 -14.60
C PRO A 149 5.59 8.38 -13.39
N GLY A 150 4.71 8.59 -12.40
CA GLY A 150 4.44 7.59 -11.37
C GLY A 150 3.81 6.36 -12.00
N LEU A 151 4.28 5.17 -11.65
CA LEU A 151 3.84 3.93 -12.26
C LEU A 151 3.37 2.94 -11.19
N LEU A 152 2.32 2.20 -11.53
CA LEU A 152 1.91 0.98 -10.84
C LEU A 152 2.25 -0.19 -11.76
N ILE A 153 3.21 -1.02 -11.35
CA ILE A 153 3.72 -2.14 -12.14
C ILE A 153 3.23 -3.43 -11.49
N GLN A 154 2.55 -4.28 -12.26
CA GLN A 154 2.13 -5.58 -11.80
C GLN A 154 3.13 -6.64 -12.27
N LEU A 155 3.62 -7.46 -11.33
CA LEU A 155 4.53 -8.57 -11.62
C LEU A 155 3.87 -9.90 -11.23
N ASP A 156 4.21 -10.97 -11.96
CA ASP A 156 3.87 -12.33 -11.54
C ASP A 156 4.78 -12.81 -10.38
N PHE A 157 4.53 -14.02 -9.89
CA PHE A 157 5.33 -14.61 -8.81
C PHE A 157 6.80 -14.86 -9.20
N GLU A 158 7.09 -14.96 -10.49
CA GLU A 158 8.45 -15.08 -11.05
C GLU A 158 9.10 -13.71 -11.28
N LEU A 159 8.45 -12.62 -10.84
CA LEU A 159 8.85 -11.22 -11.02
C LEU A 159 8.88 -10.78 -12.50
N ASN A 160 8.12 -11.44 -13.40
CA ASN A 160 7.91 -10.95 -14.75
C ASN A 160 6.84 -9.88 -14.76
N GLU A 161 7.05 -8.80 -15.51
CA GLU A 161 6.06 -7.76 -15.68
C GLU A 161 4.84 -8.28 -16.47
N LEU A 162 3.65 -8.06 -15.90
CA LEU A 162 2.37 -8.40 -16.53
C LEU A 162 1.69 -7.17 -17.12
N SER A 163 1.76 -6.04 -16.41
CA SER A 163 1.17 -4.77 -16.85
C SER A 163 1.84 -3.60 -16.15
N ARG A 164 1.60 -2.41 -16.71
CA ARG A 164 2.09 -1.13 -16.22
C ARG A 164 1.04 -0.06 -16.44
N ASP A 165 0.60 0.59 -15.38
CA ASP A 165 -0.39 1.66 -15.39
C ASP A 165 0.24 2.97 -14.89
N THR A 166 -0.15 4.11 -15.47
CA THR A 166 0.32 5.43 -15.05
C THR A 166 -0.56 5.99 -13.94
N LEU A 167 0.05 6.39 -12.84
CA LEU A 167 -0.61 7.08 -11.74
C LEU A 167 -0.56 8.60 -11.95
N ASN A 168 -1.66 9.31 -11.64
CA ASN A 168 -1.79 10.75 -11.89
C ASN A 168 -2.54 11.52 -10.79
N PHE A 169 -2.75 10.91 -9.63
CA PHE A 169 -3.53 11.52 -8.55
C PHE A 169 -2.69 12.21 -7.46
N ALA A 170 -1.37 12.05 -7.49
CA ALA A 170 -0.44 12.66 -6.56
C ALA A 170 0.86 13.10 -7.27
N LYS A 171 1.75 13.79 -6.55
CA LYS A 171 3.03 14.29 -7.08
C LYS A 171 4.12 13.22 -7.10
N ASP A 172 4.04 12.29 -6.16
CA ASP A 172 4.94 11.18 -5.93
C ASP A 172 4.18 9.97 -5.39
N TYR A 173 4.83 8.82 -5.25
CA TYR A 173 4.24 7.57 -4.76
C TYR A 173 5.30 6.79 -3.99
N SER A 174 5.23 6.78 -2.66
CA SER A 174 6.26 6.20 -1.80
C SER A 174 5.90 4.82 -1.27
N GLY A 175 4.73 4.61 -0.69
CA GLY A 175 4.34 3.34 -0.08
C GLY A 175 3.06 2.74 -0.63
N ILE A 176 2.96 1.40 -0.61
CA ILE A 176 1.79 0.67 -1.11
C ILE A 176 1.42 -0.51 -0.21
N PHE A 177 0.12 -0.72 -0.01
CA PHE A 177 -0.42 -1.87 0.70
C PHE A 177 -1.63 -2.44 -0.06
N TYR A 178 -1.66 -3.76 -0.23
CA TYR A 178 -2.81 -4.48 -0.79
C TYR A 178 -3.81 -4.86 0.32
N ASP A 179 -5.02 -4.38 0.18
CA ASP A 179 -6.15 -4.68 1.04
C ASP A 179 -6.89 -5.93 0.57
N LEU A 180 -6.59 -7.07 1.20
CA LEU A 180 -7.16 -8.36 0.83
C LEU A 180 -8.69 -8.40 1.00
N GLU A 181 -9.27 -7.69 1.95
CA GLU A 181 -10.72 -7.71 2.21
C GLU A 181 -11.49 -7.00 1.11
N ASN A 182 -11.03 -5.83 0.71
CA ASN A 182 -11.71 -4.96 -0.25
C ASN A 182 -11.20 -5.10 -1.70
N ASP A 183 -10.11 -5.85 -1.92
CA ASP A 183 -9.45 -6.03 -3.22
C ASP A 183 -9.04 -4.70 -3.86
N ILE A 184 -8.40 -3.85 -3.08
CA ILE A 184 -7.92 -2.52 -3.47
C ILE A 184 -6.47 -2.29 -3.01
N LEU A 185 -5.87 -1.20 -3.49
CA LEU A 185 -4.57 -0.72 -3.05
C LEU A 185 -4.72 0.53 -2.20
N TRP A 186 -3.88 0.66 -1.18
CA TRP A 186 -3.66 1.88 -0.44
C TRP A 186 -2.27 2.38 -0.78
N ILE A 187 -2.17 3.65 -1.19
CA ILE A 187 -0.93 4.26 -1.67
C ILE A 187 -0.67 5.54 -0.90
N VAL A 188 0.58 5.74 -0.46
CA VAL A 188 1.05 6.95 0.21
C VAL A 188 1.73 7.86 -0.78
N SER A 189 1.57 9.16 -0.59
CA SER A 189 2.33 10.22 -1.25
C SER A 189 2.83 11.20 -0.19
N ASP A 190 4.15 11.35 -0.08
CA ASP A 190 4.76 12.32 0.82
C ASP A 190 4.58 13.76 0.34
N GLU A 191 4.96 14.06 -0.91
CA GLU A 191 4.85 15.42 -1.46
C GLU A 191 3.41 15.93 -1.53
N SER A 192 2.43 15.04 -1.71
CA SER A 192 1.01 15.40 -1.70
C SER A 192 0.37 15.28 -0.32
N LYS A 193 1.08 14.74 0.67
CA LYS A 193 0.62 14.56 2.06
C LYS A 193 -0.73 13.84 2.14
N LEU A 194 -0.83 12.71 1.48
CA LEU A 194 -2.08 11.96 1.43
C LEU A 194 -1.86 10.44 1.44
N ILE A 195 -2.94 9.74 1.82
CA ILE A 195 -3.14 8.33 1.54
C ILE A 195 -4.29 8.23 0.53
N ALA A 196 -4.13 7.43 -0.51
CA ALA A 196 -5.15 7.16 -1.49
C ALA A 196 -5.58 5.70 -1.46
N LYS A 197 -6.87 5.44 -1.66
CA LYS A 197 -7.40 4.14 -2.08
C LYS A 197 -7.52 4.12 -3.59
N THR A 198 -7.08 3.05 -4.22
CA THR A 198 -7.21 2.84 -5.66
C THR A 198 -7.71 1.43 -5.96
N ASP A 199 -8.23 1.22 -7.15
CA ASP A 199 -8.38 -0.12 -7.68
C ASP A 199 -7.01 -0.72 -8.05
N LEU A 200 -6.99 -1.98 -8.51
CA LEU A 200 -5.76 -2.68 -8.88
C LEU A 200 -5.09 -2.15 -10.17
N LYS A 201 -5.68 -1.15 -10.82
CA LYS A 201 -5.11 -0.42 -11.97
C LYS A 201 -4.67 1.00 -11.61
N GLY A 202 -4.71 1.35 -10.32
CA GLY A 202 -4.34 2.67 -9.86
C GLY A 202 -5.40 3.77 -10.09
N ASN A 203 -6.63 3.42 -10.47
CA ASN A 203 -7.71 4.41 -10.54
C ASN A 203 -8.13 4.83 -9.15
N LEU A 204 -8.13 6.15 -8.90
CA LEU A 204 -8.44 6.71 -7.60
C LEU A 204 -9.89 6.43 -7.17
N ILE A 205 -10.05 5.93 -5.93
CA ILE A 205 -11.35 5.71 -5.27
C ILE A 205 -11.61 6.78 -4.20
N GLU A 206 -10.63 7.02 -3.32
CA GLU A 206 -10.77 7.92 -2.17
C GLU A 206 -9.41 8.46 -1.74
N LYS A 207 -9.38 9.64 -1.12
CA LYS A 207 -8.17 10.26 -0.55
C LYS A 207 -8.38 10.68 0.89
N PHE A 208 -7.29 10.62 1.68
CA PHE A 208 -7.22 11.09 3.06
C PHE A 208 -5.97 11.94 3.23
N ASP A 209 -6.14 13.16 3.73
CA ASP A 209 -5.00 14.02 4.06
C ASP A 209 -4.30 13.50 5.32
N ILE A 210 -2.97 13.55 5.32
CA ILE A 210 -2.12 13.21 6.47
C ILE A 210 -1.13 14.34 6.73
N ASP A 211 -0.81 14.56 8.00
CA ASP A 211 0.22 15.52 8.40
C ASP A 211 1.44 14.78 8.94
N ILE A 212 2.11 14.06 8.06
CA ILE A 212 3.38 13.36 8.32
C ILE A 212 4.40 13.89 7.33
N ILE A 213 5.61 14.18 7.81
CA ILE A 213 6.73 14.62 6.97
C ILE A 213 7.45 13.36 6.48
N GLN A 214 7.67 13.25 5.19
CA GLN A 214 8.29 12.10 4.54
C GLN A 214 7.65 10.79 5.02
N ALA A 215 6.35 10.65 4.67
CA ALA A 215 5.60 9.43 4.90
C ALA A 215 5.93 8.43 3.79
N GLU A 216 6.55 7.31 4.13
CA GLU A 216 7.05 6.34 3.17
C GLU A 216 6.27 5.02 3.20
N GLY A 217 6.50 4.16 4.16
CA GLY A 217 5.86 2.86 4.24
C GLY A 217 4.46 2.87 4.84
N ILE A 218 3.58 2.00 4.35
CA ILE A 218 2.21 1.81 4.83
C ILE A 218 1.86 0.35 4.99
N CYS A 219 1.17 0.00 6.09
CA CYS A 219 0.44 -1.26 6.21
C CYS A 219 -0.83 -1.10 7.06
N ILE A 220 -1.78 -2.04 6.94
CA ILE A 220 -3.08 -1.95 7.61
C ILE A 220 -3.40 -3.26 8.33
N ASP A 221 -3.69 -3.15 9.62
CA ASP A 221 -4.19 -4.21 10.48
C ASP A 221 -5.72 -4.27 10.39
N LYS A 222 -6.25 -5.19 9.62
CA LYS A 222 -7.69 -5.32 9.40
C LYS A 222 -8.47 -5.71 10.65
N ALA A 223 -7.90 -6.56 11.51
CA ALA A 223 -8.57 -6.99 12.73
C ALA A 223 -8.83 -5.83 13.69
N ARG A 224 -7.93 -4.84 13.72
CA ARG A 224 -8.00 -3.66 14.59
C ARG A 224 -8.34 -2.37 13.85
N LYS A 225 -8.44 -2.42 12.53
CA LYS A 225 -8.70 -1.27 11.64
C LYS A 225 -7.70 -0.12 11.81
N ASN A 226 -6.44 -0.46 12.04
CA ASN A 226 -5.38 0.53 12.15
C ASN A 226 -4.59 0.62 10.85
N ILE A 227 -4.22 1.85 10.51
CA ILE A 227 -3.22 2.17 9.49
C ILE A 227 -1.92 2.50 10.22
N TYR A 228 -0.84 1.90 9.78
CA TYR A 228 0.51 2.17 10.25
C TYR A 228 1.31 2.81 9.12
N LEU A 229 2.03 3.90 9.45
CA LEU A 229 2.86 4.65 8.53
C LEU A 229 4.21 4.89 9.17
N VAL A 230 5.28 4.82 8.40
CA VAL A 230 6.59 5.27 8.86
C VAL A 230 6.94 6.62 8.23
N SER A 231 7.66 7.43 8.99
CA SER A 231 8.25 8.68 8.52
C SER A 231 9.76 8.50 8.51
N ASP A 232 10.37 8.61 7.34
CA ASP A 232 11.80 8.64 7.18
C ASP A 232 12.42 9.76 8.04
N LYS A 233 12.04 10.99 7.81
CA LYS A 233 12.61 12.20 8.47
C LYS A 233 12.49 12.19 9.98
N LYS A 234 11.46 11.55 10.54
CA LYS A 234 11.19 11.55 11.98
C LYS A 234 11.63 10.27 12.67
N GLU A 235 11.93 9.23 11.90
CA GLU A 235 12.21 7.90 12.43
C GLU A 235 11.10 7.45 13.39
N GLU A 236 9.85 7.65 12.97
CA GLU A 236 8.65 7.40 13.79
C GLU A 236 7.66 6.47 13.07
N LEU A 237 7.00 5.62 13.84
CA LEU A 237 5.84 4.81 13.42
C LEU A 237 4.57 5.51 13.89
N TYR A 238 3.73 5.93 12.95
CA TYR A 238 2.43 6.56 13.21
C TYR A 238 1.32 5.52 13.12
N VAL A 239 0.32 5.66 13.99
CA VAL A 239 -0.85 4.78 14.04
C VAL A 239 -2.11 5.64 13.88
N TYR A 240 -2.91 5.32 12.87
CA TYR A 240 -4.23 5.91 12.62
C TYR A 240 -5.31 4.83 12.72
N ASN A 241 -6.52 5.23 13.07
CA ASN A 241 -7.70 4.35 13.03
C ASN A 241 -8.59 4.71 11.83
N ILE A 242 -9.19 3.71 11.22
CA ILE A 242 -10.19 3.85 10.16
C ILE A 242 -11.58 3.72 10.81
N ASN A 243 -12.45 4.77 10.71
CA ASN A 243 -13.80 4.81 11.26
C ASN A 243 -14.88 4.78 10.18
#